data_9effc5281cb57e374833eaaf90f27495
#
_entry.id   9effc5281cb57e374833eaaf90f27495
#
_cell.length_a   1.000
_cell.length_b   1.000
_cell.length_c   1.000
_cell.angle_alpha   90.00
_cell.angle_beta   90.00
_cell.angle_gamma   90.00
#
_symmetry.space_group_name_H-M   'P 1'
#
loop_
_entity.id
_entity.type
_entity.pdbx_description
1 polymer ?
#
loop_
_entity_poly.entity_id
_entity_poly.type
_entity_poly.pdbx_seq_one_letter_code
_entity_poly.pdbx_strand_id
1 'polypeptide(L)'
;MKGASSRPQARIGAPGVFCAILGASLWGISFVAPLLMPGISPWDVSLGRYLVFGSLAALLMWRGGPVRGLARSQWATAFLFAFTGYYGCYTVLVAAIELAGAALPTLVMGLTPVTVALAANLKTRETPWRRMALPLCAIGAGLTAVNLARHGHGLSSSALGWGMVASLAALALLTFYLVANLLFLKRHPDLSPVRWANAVGCAAFVFSLVALAGRLALVRSLPWEGTPTTPLAYVCGSLVLGLAVSWLGGVMWNKANTLLPAGVAGQAIVFWPVSGILYACILQGQLPSSVEAAGMALVFGGVAWGLRAASRSSSKAA
;
A
#
# COMPACT_ATOMS: atom_id res chain seq x y z
N MET A 1 28.59 27.97 -20.38
CA MET A 1 28.25 26.53 -20.42
C MET A 1 28.48 25.98 -19.01
N LYS A 2 27.42 25.87 -18.18
CA LYS A 2 27.50 25.28 -16.83
C LYS A 2 27.26 23.79 -16.96
N GLY A 3 28.25 22.98 -16.56
CA GLY A 3 28.22 21.55 -16.64
C GLY A 3 27.01 21.00 -15.88
N ALA A 4 26.18 20.22 -16.56
CA ALA A 4 25.14 19.40 -15.96
C ALA A 4 25.84 18.34 -15.09
N SER A 5 25.80 18.50 -13.76
CA SER A 5 26.25 17.47 -12.84
C SER A 5 25.37 16.24 -13.06
N SER A 6 25.92 15.21 -13.66
CA SER A 6 25.30 13.90 -13.77
C SER A 6 25.00 13.37 -12.36
N ARG A 7 23.72 13.42 -11.95
CA ARG A 7 23.28 12.79 -10.70
C ARG A 7 23.63 11.32 -10.78
N PRO A 8 24.30 10.74 -9.76
CA PRO A 8 24.61 9.32 -9.76
C PRO A 8 23.29 8.53 -9.88
N GLN A 9 23.17 7.71 -10.92
CA GLN A 9 22.05 6.81 -11.10
C GLN A 9 21.99 5.90 -9.87
N ALA A 10 20.81 5.88 -9.19
CA ALA A 10 20.61 5.00 -8.04
C ALA A 10 20.83 3.54 -8.47
N ARG A 11 21.94 2.96 -8.03
CA ARG A 11 22.24 1.53 -8.26
C ARG A 11 21.21 0.70 -7.51
N ILE A 12 20.69 -0.36 -8.16
CA ILE A 12 19.81 -1.33 -7.50
C ILE A 12 20.64 -2.05 -6.45
N GLY A 13 20.55 -1.59 -5.20
CA GLY A 13 21.28 -2.17 -4.07
C GLY A 13 20.40 -3.16 -3.28
N ALA A 14 20.99 -4.23 -2.77
CA ALA A 14 20.29 -5.21 -1.92
C ALA A 14 19.48 -4.59 -0.76
N PRO A 15 19.95 -3.54 -0.04
CA PRO A 15 19.16 -2.90 1.02
C PRO A 15 17.86 -2.27 0.53
N GLY A 16 17.85 -1.67 -0.67
CA GLY A 16 16.65 -1.08 -1.24
C GLY A 16 15.60 -2.13 -1.60
N VAL A 17 16.04 -3.22 -2.23
CA VAL A 17 15.18 -4.36 -2.60
C VAL A 17 14.61 -5.03 -1.34
N PHE A 18 15.45 -5.27 -0.33
CA PHE A 18 15.00 -5.82 0.96
C PHE A 18 13.93 -4.95 1.60
N CYS A 19 14.14 -3.63 1.67
CA CYS A 19 13.16 -2.70 2.23
C CYS A 19 11.85 -2.72 1.43
N ALA A 20 11.90 -2.80 0.11
CA ALA A 20 10.70 -2.85 -0.74
C ALA A 20 9.90 -4.15 -0.52
N ILE A 21 10.58 -5.30 -0.52
CA ILE A 21 9.95 -6.61 -0.28
C ILE A 21 9.36 -6.66 1.13
N LEU A 22 10.13 -6.28 2.15
CA LEU A 22 9.67 -6.30 3.54
C LEU A 22 8.47 -5.37 3.74
N GLY A 23 8.55 -4.12 3.25
CA GLY A 23 7.47 -3.15 3.38
C GLY A 23 6.17 -3.63 2.71
N ALA A 24 6.26 -4.09 1.46
CA ALA A 24 5.12 -4.63 0.73
C ALA A 24 4.56 -5.91 1.39
N SER A 25 5.42 -6.81 1.87
CA SER A 25 4.99 -8.03 2.55
C SER A 25 4.29 -7.74 3.88
N LEU A 26 4.78 -6.77 4.66
CA LEU A 26 4.08 -6.32 5.87
C LEU A 26 2.69 -5.77 5.55
N TRP A 27 2.54 -5.02 4.47
CA TRP A 27 1.23 -4.55 4.02
C TRP A 27 0.28 -5.70 3.66
N GLY A 28 0.79 -6.85 3.22
CA GLY A 28 0.01 -8.05 2.96
C GLY A 28 -0.79 -8.56 4.16
N ILE A 29 -0.35 -8.31 5.39
CA ILE A 29 -1.06 -8.67 6.62
C ILE A 29 -2.46 -8.01 6.66
N SER A 30 -2.65 -6.84 6.02
CA SER A 30 -3.95 -6.17 5.98
C SER A 30 -5.05 -6.98 5.29
N PHE A 31 -4.72 -7.93 4.41
CA PHE A 31 -5.70 -8.81 3.76
C PHE A 31 -6.24 -9.91 4.69
N VAL A 32 -5.49 -10.27 5.72
CA VAL A 32 -5.90 -11.29 6.70
C VAL A 32 -6.48 -10.72 7.99
N ALA A 33 -6.47 -9.41 8.14
CA ALA A 33 -7.04 -8.74 9.30
C ALA A 33 -8.52 -9.11 9.58
N PRO A 34 -9.41 -9.23 8.58
CA PRO A 34 -10.78 -9.68 8.80
C PRO A 34 -10.87 -11.11 9.37
N LEU A 35 -9.90 -11.97 9.07
CA LEU A 35 -9.86 -13.34 9.63
C LEU A 35 -9.45 -13.35 11.11
N LEU A 36 -8.67 -12.34 11.52
CA LEU A 36 -8.20 -12.18 12.90
C LEU A 36 -9.18 -11.41 13.77
N MET A 37 -10.09 -10.66 13.17
CA MET A 37 -11.09 -9.81 13.84
C MET A 37 -12.48 -10.02 13.20
N PRO A 38 -13.07 -11.22 13.34
CA PRO A 38 -14.35 -11.52 12.70
C PRO A 38 -15.48 -10.64 13.24
N GLY A 39 -16.32 -10.13 12.33
CA GLY A 39 -17.46 -9.29 12.65
C GLY A 39 -17.14 -7.82 12.95
N ILE A 40 -15.85 -7.42 13.03
CA ILE A 40 -15.47 -6.02 13.12
C ILE A 40 -15.67 -5.36 11.75
N SER A 41 -16.36 -4.22 11.74
CA SER A 41 -16.54 -3.48 10.51
C SER A 41 -15.20 -3.00 9.95
N PRO A 42 -15.01 -2.98 8.63
CA PRO A 42 -13.78 -2.46 8.02
C PRO A 42 -13.45 -1.01 8.43
N TRP A 43 -14.47 -0.21 8.74
CA TRP A 43 -14.32 1.15 9.28
C TRP A 43 -13.65 1.13 10.66
N ASP A 44 -14.07 0.19 11.52
CA ASP A 44 -13.54 0.03 12.86
C ASP A 44 -12.14 -0.59 12.85
N VAL A 45 -11.87 -1.50 11.91
CA VAL A 45 -10.50 -2.00 11.67
C VAL A 45 -9.57 -0.84 11.29
N SER A 46 -10.02 0.03 10.38
CA SER A 46 -9.27 1.25 10.01
C SER A 46 -9.06 2.17 11.20
N LEU A 47 -10.12 2.41 11.98
CA LEU A 47 -10.08 3.27 13.15
C LEU A 47 -8.98 2.81 14.12
N GLY A 48 -9.01 1.55 14.55
CA GLY A 48 -8.00 0.99 15.46
C GLY A 48 -6.59 1.06 14.87
N ARG A 49 -6.44 0.65 13.61
CA ARG A 49 -5.17 0.69 12.86
C ARG A 49 -4.52 2.07 12.90
N TYR A 50 -5.27 3.11 12.54
CA TYR A 50 -4.69 4.44 12.38
C TYR A 50 -4.62 5.22 13.69
N LEU A 51 -5.42 4.89 14.71
CA LEU A 51 -5.21 5.37 16.07
C LEU A 51 -3.86 4.89 16.61
N VAL A 52 -3.56 3.60 16.48
CA VAL A 52 -2.27 3.03 16.95
C VAL A 52 -1.09 3.61 16.16
N PHE A 53 -1.17 3.61 14.82
CA PHE A 53 -0.12 4.17 13.97
C PHE A 53 0.14 5.63 14.30
N GLY A 54 -0.91 6.41 14.40
CA GLY A 54 -0.82 7.84 14.65
C GLY A 54 -0.32 8.18 16.05
N SER A 55 -0.73 7.43 17.07
CA SER A 55 -0.22 7.60 18.45
C SER A 55 1.28 7.33 18.53
N LEU A 56 1.77 6.25 17.89
CA LEU A 56 3.21 5.99 17.80
C LEU A 56 3.92 7.11 17.04
N ALA A 57 3.39 7.51 15.90
CA ALA A 57 3.98 8.57 15.08
C ALA A 57 4.06 9.90 15.83
N ALA A 58 3.02 10.29 16.55
CA ALA A 58 2.98 11.49 17.38
C ALA A 58 4.00 11.41 18.53
N LEU A 59 4.09 10.25 19.21
CA LEU A 59 5.06 10.02 20.28
C LEU A 59 6.50 10.14 19.75
N LEU A 60 6.81 9.52 18.60
CA LEU A 60 8.15 9.58 18.01
C LEU A 60 8.49 10.97 17.49
N MET A 61 7.52 11.71 16.94
CA MET A 61 7.73 13.11 16.55
C MET A 61 7.98 14.01 17.76
N TRP A 62 7.26 13.79 18.85
CA TRP A 62 7.46 14.53 20.11
C TRP A 62 8.86 14.28 20.71
N ARG A 63 9.29 13.01 20.78
CA ARG A 63 10.61 12.62 21.31
C ARG A 63 11.78 12.99 20.40
N GLY A 64 11.58 13.00 19.09
CA GLY A 64 12.62 13.27 18.09
C GLY A 64 12.99 14.75 17.91
N GLY A 65 12.51 15.65 18.75
CA GLY A 65 12.72 17.09 18.63
C GLY A 65 11.54 17.81 17.93
N PRO A 66 11.56 19.16 17.88
CA PRO A 66 10.36 19.92 17.59
C PRO A 66 9.75 19.52 16.25
N VAL A 67 8.43 19.30 16.25
CA VAL A 67 7.54 19.23 15.08
C VAL A 67 7.79 20.42 14.11
N ARG A 68 8.40 21.48 14.62
CA ARG A 68 8.80 22.73 13.94
C ARG A 68 9.79 22.59 12.76
N GLY A 69 10.36 21.41 12.55
CA GLY A 69 11.33 21.23 11.45
C GLY A 69 10.73 20.78 10.10
N LEU A 70 9.39 20.65 9.97
CA LEU A 70 8.72 20.42 8.69
C LEU A 70 8.04 21.72 8.25
N ALA A 71 8.22 22.08 6.98
CA ALA A 71 7.57 23.23 6.37
C ALA A 71 6.03 23.02 6.31
N ARG A 72 5.27 24.12 6.27
CA ARG A 72 3.79 24.04 6.13
C ARG A 72 3.37 23.26 4.88
N SER A 73 4.10 23.40 3.77
CA SER A 73 3.88 22.66 2.54
C SER A 73 4.11 21.15 2.71
N GLN A 74 5.09 20.74 3.51
CA GLN A 74 5.34 19.33 3.82
C GLN A 74 4.22 18.74 4.69
N TRP A 75 3.68 19.49 5.65
CA TRP A 75 2.49 19.08 6.40
C TRP A 75 1.26 18.96 5.52
N ALA A 76 1.00 19.93 4.63
CA ALA A 76 -0.10 19.83 3.67
C ALA A 76 0.04 18.56 2.79
N THR A 77 1.27 18.24 2.36
CA THR A 77 1.56 17.01 1.61
C THR A 77 1.35 15.76 2.48
N ALA A 78 1.72 15.80 3.77
CA ALA A 78 1.48 14.69 4.68
C ALA A 78 -0.03 14.42 4.88
N PHE A 79 -0.85 15.45 5.03
CA PHE A 79 -2.32 15.31 5.08
C PHE A 79 -2.89 14.77 3.76
N LEU A 80 -2.44 15.27 2.61
CA LEU A 80 -2.83 14.75 1.31
C LEU A 80 -2.49 13.26 1.18
N PHE A 81 -1.30 12.85 1.60
CA PHE A 81 -0.87 11.46 1.52
C PHE A 81 -1.54 10.57 2.56
N ALA A 82 -1.81 11.09 3.76
CA ALA A 82 -2.60 10.38 4.76
C ALA A 82 -4.04 10.14 4.26
N PHE A 83 -4.61 11.07 3.51
CA PHE A 83 -5.91 10.87 2.88
C PHE A 83 -5.81 9.89 1.70
N THR A 84 -4.93 10.16 0.71
CA THR A 84 -4.91 9.41 -0.55
C THR A 84 -4.30 8.00 -0.43
N GLY A 85 -3.37 7.79 0.49
CA GLY A 85 -2.68 6.50 0.67
C GLY A 85 -3.17 5.67 1.85
N TYR A 86 -3.87 6.27 2.80
CA TYR A 86 -4.30 5.61 4.04
C TYR A 86 -5.81 5.74 4.23
N TYR A 87 -6.26 6.81 4.86
CA TYR A 87 -7.64 6.94 5.33
C TYR A 87 -8.67 6.97 4.20
N GLY A 88 -8.54 7.91 3.26
CA GLY A 88 -9.51 8.09 2.18
C GLY A 88 -9.52 6.92 1.20
N CYS A 89 -8.33 6.46 0.78
CA CYS A 89 -8.20 5.28 -0.08
C CYS A 89 -8.87 4.06 0.55
N TYR A 90 -8.60 3.80 1.84
CA TYR A 90 -9.15 2.64 2.53
C TYR A 90 -10.66 2.78 2.74
N THR A 91 -11.14 3.97 3.06
CA THR A 91 -12.58 4.26 3.18
C THR A 91 -13.34 3.97 1.88
N VAL A 92 -12.82 4.45 0.76
CA VAL A 92 -13.42 4.19 -0.56
C VAL A 92 -13.34 2.71 -0.94
N LEU A 93 -12.24 2.02 -0.58
CA LEU A 93 -12.08 0.59 -0.80
C LEU A 93 -13.12 -0.21 0.01
N VAL A 94 -13.35 0.16 1.27
CA VAL A 94 -14.38 -0.48 2.11
C VAL A 94 -15.76 -0.29 1.51
N ALA A 95 -16.11 0.92 1.08
CA ALA A 95 -17.38 1.18 0.40
C ALA A 95 -17.52 0.33 -0.87
N ALA A 96 -16.44 0.14 -1.62
CA ALA A 96 -16.45 -0.75 -2.78
C ALA A 96 -16.73 -2.21 -2.39
N ILE A 97 -16.15 -2.67 -1.27
CA ILE A 97 -16.38 -4.03 -0.75
C ILE A 97 -17.82 -4.22 -0.28
N GLU A 98 -18.39 -3.23 0.40
CA GLU A 98 -19.80 -3.26 0.83
C GLU A 98 -20.76 -3.29 -0.36
N LEU A 99 -20.46 -2.54 -1.44
CA LEU A 99 -21.30 -2.47 -2.63
C LEU A 99 -21.19 -3.70 -3.54
N ALA A 100 -20.00 -4.23 -3.75
CA ALA A 100 -19.71 -5.22 -4.78
C ALA A 100 -19.12 -6.54 -4.25
N GLY A 101 -19.08 -6.73 -2.92
CA GLY A 101 -18.37 -7.84 -2.31
C GLY A 101 -16.84 -7.67 -2.43
N ALA A 102 -16.09 -8.50 -1.71
CA ALA A 102 -14.63 -8.35 -1.65
C ALA A 102 -13.91 -8.68 -2.97
N ALA A 103 -14.54 -9.49 -3.81
CA ALA A 103 -13.95 -10.04 -5.01
C ALA A 103 -13.53 -8.98 -6.03
N LEU A 104 -14.47 -8.15 -6.46
CA LEU A 104 -14.24 -7.12 -7.47
C LEU A 104 -13.20 -6.07 -7.02
N PRO A 105 -13.30 -5.47 -5.81
CA PRO A 105 -12.28 -4.54 -5.33
C PRO A 105 -10.89 -5.16 -5.22
N THR A 106 -10.78 -6.41 -4.78
CA THR A 106 -9.48 -7.11 -4.70
C THR A 106 -8.86 -7.29 -6.08
N LEU A 107 -9.66 -7.66 -7.09
CA LEU A 107 -9.20 -7.75 -8.48
C LEU A 107 -8.67 -6.40 -8.98
N VAL A 108 -9.43 -5.33 -8.79
CA VAL A 108 -9.05 -3.98 -9.22
C VAL A 108 -7.80 -3.51 -8.48
N MET A 109 -7.71 -3.70 -7.17
CA MET A 109 -6.52 -3.34 -6.37
C MET A 109 -5.30 -4.20 -6.73
N GLY A 110 -5.51 -5.43 -7.23
CA GLY A 110 -4.45 -6.27 -7.78
C GLY A 110 -3.71 -5.64 -8.97
N LEU A 111 -4.31 -4.66 -9.65
CA LEU A 111 -3.67 -3.90 -10.73
C LEU A 111 -2.70 -2.80 -10.23
N THR A 112 -2.63 -2.55 -8.92
CA THR A 112 -1.74 -1.52 -8.33
C THR A 112 -0.30 -1.57 -8.85
N PRO A 113 0.39 -2.73 -8.92
CA PRO A 113 1.75 -2.77 -9.44
C PRO A 113 1.88 -2.25 -10.87
N VAL A 114 0.89 -2.57 -11.70
CA VAL A 114 0.84 -2.13 -13.10
C VAL A 114 0.63 -0.62 -13.18
N THR A 115 -0.39 -0.10 -12.50
CA THR A 115 -0.73 1.33 -12.53
C THR A 115 0.37 2.19 -11.93
N VAL A 116 1.00 1.75 -10.83
CA VAL A 116 2.12 2.46 -10.20
C VAL A 116 3.34 2.47 -11.11
N ALA A 117 3.71 1.34 -11.71
CA ALA A 117 4.86 1.28 -12.63
C ALA A 117 4.63 2.16 -13.88
N LEU A 118 3.43 2.13 -14.46
CA LEU A 118 3.06 2.98 -15.58
C LEU A 118 3.09 4.47 -15.21
N ALA A 119 2.43 4.85 -14.12
CA ALA A 119 2.35 6.23 -13.66
C ALA A 119 3.72 6.80 -13.23
N ALA A 120 4.55 5.98 -12.56
CA ALA A 120 5.92 6.37 -12.22
C ALA A 120 6.75 6.61 -13.48
N ASN A 121 6.70 5.70 -14.47
CA ASN A 121 7.47 5.83 -15.70
C ASN A 121 7.00 6.99 -16.60
N LEU A 122 5.71 7.35 -16.58
CA LEU A 122 5.20 8.56 -17.26
C LEU A 122 5.90 9.83 -16.76
N LYS A 123 6.25 9.88 -15.48
CA LYS A 123 6.88 11.05 -14.85
C LYS A 123 8.42 11.01 -14.93
N THR A 124 9.02 9.84 -14.74
CA THR A 124 10.48 9.71 -14.65
C THR A 124 11.13 9.35 -15.98
N ARG A 125 10.41 8.66 -16.87
CA ARG A 125 10.90 8.14 -18.17
C ARG A 125 12.22 7.36 -18.07
N GLU A 126 12.45 6.71 -16.92
CA GLU A 126 13.68 5.98 -16.64
C GLU A 126 13.82 4.69 -17.45
N THR A 127 12.68 4.11 -17.86
CA THR A 127 12.69 2.82 -18.57
C THR A 127 11.89 2.91 -19.88
N PRO A 128 12.45 2.44 -21.02
CA PRO A 128 11.71 2.40 -22.29
C PRO A 128 10.45 1.52 -22.20
N TRP A 129 9.32 2.03 -22.67
CA TRP A 129 8.01 1.37 -22.60
C TRP A 129 8.00 -0.07 -23.11
N ARG A 130 8.72 -0.32 -24.23
CA ARG A 130 8.83 -1.67 -24.81
C ARG A 130 9.42 -2.71 -23.86
N ARG A 131 10.29 -2.28 -22.93
CA ARG A 131 10.91 -3.17 -21.94
C ARG A 131 10.04 -3.41 -20.72
N MET A 132 9.10 -2.50 -20.45
CA MET A 132 8.15 -2.62 -19.34
C MET A 132 6.91 -3.42 -19.73
N ALA A 133 6.49 -3.38 -21.00
CA ALA A 133 5.22 -3.95 -21.44
C ALA A 133 5.08 -5.43 -21.08
N LEU A 134 6.05 -6.26 -21.45
CA LEU A 134 5.97 -7.71 -21.24
C LEU A 134 6.01 -8.13 -19.77
N PRO A 135 6.92 -7.60 -18.92
CA PRO A 135 6.86 -7.80 -17.47
C PRO A 135 5.51 -7.39 -16.86
N LEU A 136 4.98 -6.23 -17.24
CA LEU A 136 3.71 -5.72 -16.71
C LEU A 136 2.50 -6.58 -17.15
N CYS A 137 2.50 -7.06 -18.40
CA CYS A 137 1.51 -8.02 -18.88
C CYS A 137 1.55 -9.34 -18.10
N ALA A 138 2.75 -9.86 -17.81
CA ALA A 138 2.91 -11.08 -17.01
C ALA A 138 2.41 -10.89 -15.58
N ILE A 139 2.74 -9.75 -14.94
CA ILE A 139 2.24 -9.39 -13.61
C ILE A 139 0.72 -9.25 -13.62
N GLY A 140 0.16 -8.52 -14.59
CA GLY A 140 -1.29 -8.33 -14.73
C GLY A 140 -2.03 -9.65 -14.94
N ALA A 141 -1.55 -10.50 -15.84
CA ALA A 141 -2.13 -11.82 -16.11
C ALA A 141 -2.08 -12.73 -14.85
N GLY A 142 -0.94 -12.75 -14.14
CA GLY A 142 -0.78 -13.53 -12.92
C GLY A 142 -1.74 -13.08 -11.81
N LEU A 143 -1.85 -11.77 -11.57
CA LEU A 143 -2.79 -11.22 -10.59
C LEU A 143 -4.24 -11.48 -10.97
N THR A 144 -4.60 -11.35 -12.26
CA THR A 144 -5.94 -11.66 -12.75
C THR A 144 -6.27 -13.13 -12.57
N ALA A 145 -5.35 -14.05 -12.89
CA ALA A 145 -5.55 -15.49 -12.71
C ALA A 145 -5.79 -15.84 -11.22
N VAL A 146 -4.97 -15.31 -10.32
CA VAL A 146 -5.15 -15.52 -8.87
C VAL A 146 -6.49 -14.98 -8.38
N ASN A 147 -6.89 -13.80 -8.83
CA ASN A 147 -8.15 -13.21 -8.42
C ASN A 147 -9.35 -13.98 -8.98
N LEU A 148 -9.35 -14.38 -10.25
CA LEU A 148 -10.44 -15.17 -10.87
C LEU A 148 -10.62 -16.53 -10.20
N ALA A 149 -9.54 -17.17 -9.73
CA ALA A 149 -9.62 -18.43 -8.99
C ALA A 149 -10.42 -18.35 -7.67
N ARG A 150 -10.60 -17.15 -7.12
CA ARG A 150 -11.27 -16.93 -5.83
C ARG A 150 -12.73 -16.47 -5.95
N HIS A 151 -13.30 -16.39 -7.17
CA HIS A 151 -14.60 -15.74 -7.40
C HIS A 151 -15.78 -16.70 -7.54
N GLY A 152 -16.85 -16.37 -6.83
CA GLY A 152 -18.23 -16.89 -6.99
C GLY A 152 -19.28 -15.93 -6.40
N HIS A 153 -20.08 -15.43 -7.20
CA HIS A 153 -21.52 -15.30 -7.35
C HIS A 153 -22.35 -14.19 -6.66
N GLY A 154 -23.20 -13.53 -7.49
CA GLY A 154 -24.55 -13.08 -7.11
C GLY A 154 -24.71 -11.67 -6.57
N LEU A 155 -24.48 -10.60 -7.40
CA LEU A 155 -24.78 -9.22 -7.03
C LEU A 155 -25.62 -8.49 -8.10
N SER A 156 -26.44 -7.50 -7.68
CA SER A 156 -27.22 -6.68 -8.63
C SER A 156 -26.29 -5.84 -9.52
N SER A 157 -26.71 -5.62 -10.76
CA SER A 157 -25.89 -4.89 -11.76
C SER A 157 -25.56 -3.43 -11.35
N SER A 158 -26.45 -2.75 -10.63
CA SER A 158 -26.23 -1.39 -10.14
C SER A 158 -25.19 -1.32 -9.01
N ALA A 159 -25.27 -2.24 -8.03
CA ALA A 159 -24.31 -2.35 -6.94
C ALA A 159 -22.90 -2.68 -7.46
N LEU A 160 -22.80 -3.59 -8.43
CA LEU A 160 -21.55 -3.88 -9.13
C LEU A 160 -20.97 -2.66 -9.85
N GLY A 161 -21.83 -1.85 -10.51
CA GLY A 161 -21.40 -0.63 -11.18
C GLY A 161 -20.78 0.39 -10.24
N TRP A 162 -21.46 0.71 -9.14
CA TRP A 162 -20.94 1.64 -8.13
C TRP A 162 -19.74 1.07 -7.38
N GLY A 163 -19.71 -0.23 -7.10
CA GLY A 163 -18.56 -0.90 -6.50
C GLY A 163 -17.33 -0.88 -7.41
N MET A 164 -17.51 -1.01 -8.73
CA MET A 164 -16.44 -0.83 -9.71
C MET A 164 -15.91 0.60 -9.70
N VAL A 165 -16.79 1.60 -9.74
CA VAL A 165 -16.39 3.03 -9.68
C VAL A 165 -15.59 3.32 -8.41
N ALA A 166 -16.08 2.86 -7.25
CA ALA A 166 -15.38 3.01 -5.98
C ALA A 166 -14.02 2.27 -5.97
N SER A 167 -13.95 1.06 -6.52
CA SER A 167 -12.69 0.31 -6.63
C SER A 167 -11.66 1.03 -7.49
N LEU A 168 -12.08 1.57 -8.64
CA LEU A 168 -11.21 2.35 -9.53
C LEU A 168 -10.77 3.66 -8.87
N ALA A 169 -11.65 4.32 -8.10
CA ALA A 169 -11.30 5.51 -7.34
C ALA A 169 -10.25 5.19 -6.25
N ALA A 170 -10.42 4.09 -5.50
CA ALA A 170 -9.44 3.63 -4.52
C ALA A 170 -8.08 3.31 -5.18
N LEU A 171 -8.07 2.62 -6.33
CA LEU A 171 -6.86 2.34 -7.10
C LEU A 171 -6.18 3.63 -7.57
N ALA A 172 -6.94 4.61 -8.05
CA ALA A 172 -6.40 5.90 -8.48
C ALA A 172 -5.78 6.67 -7.31
N LEU A 173 -6.47 6.74 -6.16
CA LEU A 173 -5.95 7.37 -4.94
C LEU A 173 -4.64 6.72 -4.48
N LEU A 174 -4.60 5.39 -4.42
CA LEU A 174 -3.40 4.66 -4.00
C LEU A 174 -2.26 4.82 -5.00
N THR A 175 -2.54 4.73 -6.31
CA THR A 175 -1.54 4.95 -7.36
C THR A 175 -0.94 6.34 -7.26
N PHE A 176 -1.80 7.35 -7.09
CA PHE A 176 -1.36 8.74 -6.87
C PHE A 176 -0.42 8.83 -5.65
N TYR A 177 -0.86 8.30 -4.50
CA TYR A 177 -0.04 8.32 -3.28
C TYR A 177 1.32 7.66 -3.50
N LEU A 178 1.35 6.44 -4.03
CA LEU A 178 2.60 5.68 -4.17
C LEU A 178 3.61 6.40 -5.08
N VAL A 179 3.13 6.94 -6.21
CA VAL A 179 4.00 7.67 -7.16
C VAL A 179 4.38 9.04 -6.62
N ALA A 180 3.44 9.80 -6.07
CA ALA A 180 3.70 11.13 -5.53
C ALA A 180 4.63 11.07 -4.31
N ASN A 181 4.46 10.09 -3.43
CA ASN A 181 5.34 9.86 -2.27
C ASN A 181 6.77 9.53 -2.69
N LEU A 182 6.94 8.65 -3.69
CA LEU A 182 8.25 8.33 -4.25
C LEU A 182 8.93 9.60 -4.82
N LEU A 183 8.23 10.38 -5.62
CA LEU A 183 8.76 11.61 -6.20
C LEU A 183 9.04 12.69 -5.14
N PHE A 184 8.19 12.78 -4.12
CA PHE A 184 8.37 13.69 -3.00
C PHE A 184 9.65 13.38 -2.23
N LEU A 185 9.88 12.11 -1.86
CA LEU A 185 11.08 11.69 -1.16
C LEU A 185 12.36 11.91 -1.99
N LYS A 186 12.29 11.67 -3.29
CA LYS A 186 13.42 11.96 -4.20
C LYS A 186 13.75 13.46 -4.32
N ARG A 187 12.77 14.34 -4.13
CA ARG A 187 12.98 15.80 -4.13
C ARG A 187 13.46 16.34 -2.78
N HIS A 188 13.29 15.58 -1.71
CA HIS A 188 13.66 15.96 -0.35
C HIS A 188 14.64 14.92 0.24
N PRO A 189 15.88 14.81 -0.29
CA PRO A 189 16.86 13.81 0.14
C PRO A 189 17.28 13.96 1.61
N ASP A 190 17.17 15.17 2.16
CA ASP A 190 17.49 15.47 3.56
C ASP A 190 16.39 15.03 4.53
N LEU A 191 15.21 14.67 4.02
CA LEU A 191 14.09 14.22 4.83
C LEU A 191 14.22 12.72 5.13
N SER A 192 14.44 12.40 6.41
CA SER A 192 14.51 11.02 6.85
C SER A 192 13.22 10.24 6.53
N PRO A 193 13.30 9.03 5.93
CA PRO A 193 12.15 8.16 5.68
C PRO A 193 11.28 7.91 6.92
N VAL A 194 11.90 7.77 8.09
CA VAL A 194 11.21 7.58 9.38
C VAL A 194 10.43 8.85 9.76
N ARG A 195 11.08 10.01 9.68
CA ARG A 195 10.43 11.29 9.99
C ARG A 195 9.25 11.56 9.06
N TRP A 196 9.39 11.23 7.79
CA TRP A 196 8.30 11.36 6.83
C TRP A 196 7.14 10.41 7.12
N ALA A 197 7.42 9.14 7.43
CA ALA A 197 6.40 8.18 7.86
C ALA A 197 5.65 8.68 9.10
N ASN A 198 6.37 9.25 10.07
CA ASN A 198 5.75 9.82 11.28
C ASN A 198 4.88 11.05 10.96
N ALA A 199 5.29 11.92 10.03
CA ALA A 199 4.48 13.07 9.62
C ALA A 199 3.14 12.62 8.99
N VAL A 200 3.20 11.64 8.08
CA VAL A 200 1.99 11.05 7.48
C VAL A 200 1.15 10.33 8.55
N GLY A 201 1.80 9.65 9.51
CA GLY A 201 1.12 9.02 10.64
C GLY A 201 0.38 10.00 11.54
N CYS A 202 0.99 11.16 11.86
CA CYS A 202 0.34 12.22 12.61
C CYS A 202 -0.89 12.78 11.85
N ALA A 203 -0.79 12.95 10.55
CA ALA A 203 -1.94 13.38 9.73
C ALA A 203 -3.05 12.32 9.70
N ALA A 204 -2.69 11.03 9.59
CA ALA A 204 -3.65 9.92 9.67
C ALA A 204 -4.31 9.84 11.06
N PHE A 205 -3.58 10.19 12.13
CA PHE A 205 -4.13 10.27 13.48
C PHE A 205 -5.25 11.30 13.58
N VAL A 206 -5.08 12.48 12.98
CA VAL A 206 -6.13 13.50 12.96
C VAL A 206 -7.40 12.97 12.28
N PHE A 207 -7.29 12.30 11.13
CA PHE A 207 -8.43 11.65 10.48
C PHE A 207 -9.09 10.59 11.36
N SER A 208 -8.28 9.80 12.10
CA SER A 208 -8.80 8.79 13.03
C SER A 208 -9.53 9.40 14.21
N LEU A 209 -9.05 10.51 14.75
CA LEU A 209 -9.74 11.22 15.84
C LEU A 209 -11.07 11.80 15.38
N VAL A 210 -11.15 12.33 14.15
CA VAL A 210 -12.41 12.79 13.55
C VAL A 210 -13.38 11.62 13.38
N ALA A 211 -12.89 10.46 12.89
CA ALA A 211 -13.73 9.27 12.74
C ALA A 211 -14.17 8.70 14.10
N LEU A 212 -13.30 8.72 15.11
CA LEU A 212 -13.66 8.32 16.48
C LEU A 212 -14.76 9.23 17.07
N ALA A 213 -14.60 10.54 16.91
CA ALA A 213 -15.60 11.49 17.35
C ALA A 213 -16.96 11.26 16.67
N GLY A 214 -16.95 11.04 15.35
CA GLY A 214 -18.13 10.69 14.58
C GLY A 214 -18.78 9.39 15.06
N ARG A 215 -17.99 8.35 15.31
CA ARG A 215 -18.48 7.08 15.84
C ARG A 215 -19.14 7.26 17.21
N LEU A 216 -18.48 7.94 18.14
CA LEU A 216 -19.01 8.16 19.48
C LEU A 216 -20.31 8.98 19.46
N ALA A 217 -20.44 9.93 18.52
CA ALA A 217 -21.65 10.74 18.37
C ALA A 217 -22.81 9.97 17.74
N LEU A 218 -22.56 9.15 16.72
CA LEU A 218 -23.59 8.53 15.88
C LEU A 218 -23.92 7.09 16.27
N VAL A 219 -22.90 6.26 16.55
CA VAL A 219 -23.06 4.83 16.79
C VAL A 219 -23.21 4.51 18.28
N ARG A 220 -22.50 5.24 19.14
CA ARG A 220 -22.54 5.14 20.61
C ARG A 220 -22.23 3.75 21.18
N SER A 221 -21.54 2.92 20.43
CA SER A 221 -21.08 1.58 20.87
C SER A 221 -19.59 1.40 20.59
N LEU A 222 -18.95 0.46 21.27
CA LEU A 222 -17.55 0.13 21.03
C LEU A 222 -17.43 -0.79 19.80
N PRO A 223 -16.26 -0.79 19.09
CA PRO A 223 -16.09 -1.55 17.84
C PRO A 223 -16.38 -3.05 17.95
N TRP A 224 -16.11 -3.65 19.10
CA TRP A 224 -16.26 -5.09 19.35
C TRP A 224 -17.63 -5.48 19.94
N GLU A 225 -18.47 -4.52 20.33
CA GLU A 225 -19.79 -4.82 20.88
C GLU A 225 -20.70 -5.46 19.84
N GLY A 226 -21.35 -6.56 20.22
CA GLY A 226 -22.21 -7.32 19.30
C GLY A 226 -21.45 -8.15 18.26
N THR A 227 -20.13 -8.26 18.36
CA THR A 227 -19.30 -9.08 17.45
C THR A 227 -18.68 -10.28 18.17
N PRO A 228 -18.26 -11.33 17.46
CA PRO A 228 -17.53 -12.46 18.05
C PRO A 228 -16.08 -12.09 18.46
N THR A 229 -15.58 -10.92 18.05
CA THR A 229 -14.23 -10.48 18.37
C THR A 229 -14.16 -9.93 19.80
N THR A 230 -13.25 -10.46 20.60
CA THR A 230 -13.01 -9.96 21.95
C THR A 230 -12.31 -8.60 21.93
N PRO A 231 -12.46 -7.76 22.98
CA PRO A 231 -11.70 -6.50 23.11
C PRO A 231 -10.19 -6.69 22.93
N LEU A 232 -9.64 -7.77 23.53
CA LEU A 232 -8.22 -8.09 23.42
C LEU A 232 -7.80 -8.39 21.97
N ALA A 233 -8.59 -9.19 21.25
CA ALA A 233 -8.31 -9.51 19.85
C ALA A 233 -8.33 -8.26 18.97
N TYR A 234 -9.30 -7.35 19.17
CA TYR A 234 -9.37 -6.07 18.47
C TYR A 234 -8.14 -5.19 18.75
N VAL A 235 -7.75 -5.07 20.01
CA VAL A 235 -6.57 -4.28 20.39
C VAL A 235 -5.30 -4.88 19.81
N CYS A 236 -5.09 -6.19 19.94
CA CYS A 236 -3.92 -6.88 19.37
C CYS A 236 -3.87 -6.75 17.84
N GLY A 237 -4.99 -6.95 17.16
CA GLY A 237 -5.10 -6.76 15.72
C GLY A 237 -4.78 -5.33 15.30
N SER A 238 -5.30 -4.33 16.02
CA SER A 238 -5.02 -2.92 15.80
C SER A 238 -3.55 -2.58 16.04
N LEU A 239 -2.91 -3.17 17.05
CA LEU A 239 -1.46 -3.01 17.30
C LEU A 239 -0.63 -3.58 16.15
N VAL A 240 -0.93 -4.79 15.69
CA VAL A 240 -0.23 -5.39 14.53
C VAL A 240 -0.39 -4.51 13.29
N LEU A 241 -1.63 -4.12 12.98
CA LEU A 241 -1.91 -3.29 11.81
C LEU A 241 -1.31 -1.88 11.92
N GLY A 242 -1.33 -1.29 13.10
CA GLY A 242 -0.77 0.05 13.33
C GLY A 242 0.76 0.07 13.32
N LEU A 243 1.39 -0.84 14.07
CA LEU A 243 2.85 -0.85 14.26
C LEU A 243 3.58 -1.54 13.11
N ALA A 244 3.21 -2.79 12.79
CA ALA A 244 3.92 -3.55 11.77
C ALA A 244 3.51 -3.12 10.35
N VAL A 245 2.21 -3.05 10.07
CA VAL A 245 1.74 -2.79 8.72
C VAL A 245 1.87 -1.31 8.36
N SER A 246 1.34 -0.41 9.21
CA SER A 246 1.30 1.03 8.85
C SER A 246 2.63 1.72 9.13
N TRP A 247 3.20 1.59 10.33
CA TRP A 247 4.43 2.30 10.67
C TRP A 247 5.67 1.64 10.06
N LEU A 248 5.97 0.40 10.42
CA LEU A 248 7.19 -0.27 9.94
C LEU A 248 7.13 -0.48 8.42
N GLY A 249 6.00 -0.96 7.89
CA GLY A 249 5.79 -1.12 6.45
C GLY A 249 5.97 0.21 5.71
N GLY A 250 5.41 1.31 6.22
CA GLY A 250 5.56 2.66 5.66
C GLY A 250 7.00 3.16 5.71
N VAL A 251 7.72 2.94 6.81
CA VAL A 251 9.15 3.30 6.94
C VAL A 251 9.99 2.52 5.93
N MET A 252 9.78 1.20 5.83
CA MET A 252 10.50 0.35 4.87
C MET A 252 10.22 0.76 3.43
N TRP A 253 8.96 1.03 3.10
CA TRP A 253 8.57 1.51 1.78
C TRP A 253 9.19 2.88 1.44
N ASN A 254 9.16 3.82 2.37
CA ASN A 254 9.80 5.12 2.19
C ASN A 254 11.31 4.99 1.98
N LYS A 255 11.97 4.11 2.75
CA LYS A 255 13.40 3.81 2.58
C LYS A 255 13.69 3.17 1.22
N ALA A 256 12.85 2.26 0.76
CA ALA A 256 12.95 1.70 -0.59
C ALA A 256 12.85 2.79 -1.68
N ASN A 257 11.90 3.71 -1.54
CA ASN A 257 11.71 4.82 -2.47
C ASN A 257 12.91 5.78 -2.56
N THR A 258 13.70 5.91 -1.49
CA THR A 258 14.94 6.70 -1.51
C THR A 258 16.11 5.95 -2.14
N LEU A 259 16.13 4.62 -2.07
CA LEU A 259 17.25 3.77 -2.48
C LEU A 259 17.08 3.16 -3.89
N LEU A 260 15.86 3.08 -4.41
CA LEU A 260 15.57 2.39 -5.67
C LEU A 260 15.14 3.36 -6.78
N PRO A 261 15.41 3.02 -8.05
CA PRO A 261 14.76 3.65 -9.20
C PRO A 261 13.23 3.48 -9.12
N ALA A 262 12.49 4.47 -9.66
CA ALA A 262 11.03 4.50 -9.59
C ALA A 262 10.36 3.24 -10.19
N GLY A 263 10.86 2.77 -11.33
CA GLY A 263 10.33 1.59 -12.01
C GLY A 263 10.53 0.31 -11.19
N VAL A 264 11.64 0.20 -10.45
CA VAL A 264 11.93 -0.95 -9.58
C VAL A 264 11.04 -0.92 -8.33
N ALA A 265 10.95 0.23 -7.67
CA ALA A 265 10.06 0.39 -6.52
C ALA A 265 8.59 0.11 -6.89
N GLY A 266 8.13 0.62 -8.06
CA GLY A 266 6.79 0.36 -8.55
C GLY A 266 6.48 -1.11 -8.81
N GLN A 267 7.46 -1.89 -9.28
CA GLN A 267 7.28 -3.34 -9.49
C GLN A 267 7.29 -4.12 -8.17
N ALA A 268 8.08 -3.69 -7.19
CA ALA A 268 8.18 -4.37 -5.90
C ALA A 268 6.87 -4.34 -5.09
N ILE A 269 5.93 -3.42 -5.40
CA ILE A 269 4.62 -3.39 -4.73
C ILE A 269 3.81 -4.68 -4.92
N VAL A 270 4.15 -5.49 -5.92
CA VAL A 270 3.52 -6.78 -6.18
C VAL A 270 3.63 -7.76 -5.01
N PHE A 271 4.65 -7.63 -4.17
CA PHE A 271 4.79 -8.45 -2.97
C PHE A 271 3.63 -8.23 -1.97
N TRP A 272 2.92 -7.11 -2.04
CA TRP A 272 1.75 -6.84 -1.20
C TRP A 272 0.61 -7.85 -1.41
N PRO A 273 -0.02 -7.98 -2.60
CA PRO A 273 -1.08 -8.97 -2.79
C PRO A 273 -0.58 -10.41 -2.68
N VAL A 274 0.64 -10.70 -3.14
CA VAL A 274 1.21 -12.07 -3.08
C VAL A 274 1.40 -12.53 -1.63
N SER A 275 1.97 -11.71 -0.78
CA SER A 275 2.13 -12.04 0.64
C SER A 275 0.78 -12.16 1.35
N GLY A 276 -0.20 -11.34 0.97
CA GLY A 276 -1.57 -11.46 1.50
C GLY A 276 -2.20 -12.82 1.21
N ILE A 277 -2.02 -13.35 0.00
CA ILE A 277 -2.48 -14.68 -0.38
C ILE A 277 -1.77 -15.75 0.46
N LEU A 278 -0.44 -15.67 0.57
CA LEU A 278 0.34 -16.62 1.37
C LEU A 278 -0.09 -16.62 2.84
N TYR A 279 -0.29 -15.43 3.42
CA TYR A 279 -0.77 -15.32 4.81
C TYR A 279 -2.17 -15.90 5.00
N ALA A 280 -3.08 -15.68 4.04
CA ALA A 280 -4.40 -16.28 4.06
C ALA A 280 -4.33 -17.81 3.99
N CYS A 281 -3.49 -18.36 3.13
CA CYS A 281 -3.27 -19.81 3.03
C CYS A 281 -2.71 -20.40 4.34
N ILE A 282 -1.72 -19.73 4.95
CA ILE A 282 -1.12 -20.16 6.22
C ILE A 282 -2.17 -20.16 7.34
N LEU A 283 -2.95 -19.09 7.47
CA LEU A 283 -3.97 -18.97 8.51
C LEU A 283 -5.12 -19.97 8.36
N GLN A 284 -5.48 -20.31 7.12
CA GLN A 284 -6.55 -21.27 6.83
C GLN A 284 -6.06 -22.72 6.79
N GLY A 285 -4.76 -22.96 6.94
CA GLY A 285 -4.16 -24.30 6.81
C GLY A 285 -4.29 -24.89 5.41
N GLN A 286 -4.43 -24.06 4.38
CA GLN A 286 -4.66 -24.47 3.00
C GLN A 286 -3.46 -24.07 2.14
N LEU A 287 -3.06 -24.96 1.23
CA LEU A 287 -2.07 -24.61 0.22
C LEU A 287 -2.73 -23.79 -0.89
N PRO A 288 -1.96 -22.88 -1.56
CA PRO A 288 -2.46 -22.21 -2.74
C PRO A 288 -2.92 -23.21 -3.79
N SER A 289 -4.06 -22.97 -4.41
CA SER A 289 -4.51 -23.78 -5.54
C SER A 289 -3.50 -23.72 -6.69
N SER A 290 -3.54 -24.68 -7.62
CA SER A 290 -2.63 -24.70 -8.78
C SER A 290 -2.72 -23.41 -9.62
N VAL A 291 -3.92 -22.81 -9.72
CA VAL A 291 -4.13 -21.54 -10.43
C VAL A 291 -3.50 -20.37 -9.67
N GLU A 292 -3.67 -20.32 -8.35
CA GLU A 292 -3.02 -19.31 -7.50
C GLU A 292 -1.49 -19.44 -7.56
N ALA A 293 -0.96 -20.67 -7.46
CA ALA A 293 0.48 -20.92 -7.55
C ALA A 293 1.05 -20.51 -8.93
N ALA A 294 0.36 -20.84 -10.01
CA ALA A 294 0.75 -20.42 -11.35
C ALA A 294 0.70 -18.89 -11.51
N GLY A 295 -0.35 -18.25 -10.99
CA GLY A 295 -0.48 -16.80 -11.00
C GLY A 295 0.63 -16.11 -10.20
N MET A 296 0.98 -16.61 -9.01
CA MET A 296 2.11 -16.11 -8.22
C MET A 296 3.44 -16.29 -8.97
N ALA A 297 3.65 -17.42 -9.64
CA ALA A 297 4.86 -17.67 -10.44
C ALA A 297 4.98 -16.67 -11.60
N LEU A 298 3.87 -16.36 -12.31
CA LEU A 298 3.84 -15.33 -13.34
C LEU A 298 4.19 -13.93 -12.78
N VAL A 299 3.65 -13.61 -11.62
CA VAL A 299 3.93 -12.36 -10.92
C VAL A 299 5.41 -12.24 -10.56
N PHE A 300 5.98 -13.24 -9.88
CA PHE A 300 7.41 -13.24 -9.51
C PHE A 300 8.33 -13.24 -10.75
N GLY A 301 7.99 -14.02 -11.77
CA GLY A 301 8.69 -14.04 -13.03
C GLY A 301 8.66 -12.67 -13.73
N GLY A 302 7.52 -12.02 -13.77
CA GLY A 302 7.34 -10.68 -14.33
C GLY A 302 8.17 -9.62 -13.57
N VAL A 303 8.17 -9.67 -12.23
CA VAL A 303 9.00 -8.77 -11.39
C VAL A 303 10.50 -9.01 -11.66
N ALA A 304 10.95 -10.25 -11.58
CA ALA A 304 12.35 -10.59 -11.84
C ALA A 304 12.80 -10.14 -13.23
N TRP A 305 11.95 -10.30 -14.23
CA TRP A 305 12.21 -9.83 -15.59
C TRP A 305 12.27 -8.31 -15.67
N GLY A 306 11.32 -7.61 -15.07
CA GLY A 306 11.29 -6.14 -15.00
C GLY A 306 12.54 -5.56 -14.31
N LEU A 307 12.98 -6.18 -13.20
CA LEU A 307 14.22 -5.79 -12.50
C LEU A 307 15.46 -5.97 -13.41
N ARG A 308 15.57 -7.08 -14.15
CA ARG A 308 16.65 -7.30 -15.11
C ARG A 308 16.59 -6.32 -16.28
N ALA A 309 15.40 -5.97 -16.77
CA ALA A 309 15.23 -5.01 -17.86
C ALA A 309 15.64 -3.59 -17.43
N ALA A 310 15.35 -3.20 -16.20
CA ALA A 310 15.75 -1.90 -15.64
C ALA A 310 17.26 -1.82 -15.41
N SER A 311 17.90 -2.87 -14.87
CA SER A 311 19.36 -2.89 -14.63
C SER A 311 20.18 -2.78 -15.91
N ARG A 312 19.75 -3.44 -17.00
CA ARG A 312 20.39 -3.35 -18.32
C ARG A 312 20.28 -1.98 -18.97
N SER A 313 19.26 -1.19 -18.61
CA SER A 313 19.11 0.19 -19.10
C SER A 313 20.13 1.12 -18.45
N SER A 314 20.39 0.95 -17.15
CA SER A 314 21.37 1.74 -16.40
C SER A 314 22.82 1.47 -16.84
N SER A 315 23.12 0.22 -17.22
CA SER A 315 24.48 -0.16 -17.70
C SER A 315 24.82 0.32 -19.12
N LYS A 316 23.82 0.64 -19.96
CA LYS A 316 24.06 1.14 -21.34
C LYS A 316 24.12 2.68 -21.42
N ALA A 317 23.74 3.37 -20.34
CA ALA A 317 23.75 4.84 -20.25
C ALA A 317 24.98 5.37 -19.46
N ALA A 318 25.79 4.47 -18.90
CA ALA A 318 27.10 4.73 -18.29
C ALA A 318 28.22 4.32 -19.25
#